data_d44ddb743f4d7e714561a53bebf4c583
#
_entry.id   d44ddb743f4d7e714561a53bebf4c583
#
_cell.length_a   1.000
_cell.length_b   1.000
_cell.length_c   1.000
_cell.angle_alpha   90.00
_cell.angle_beta   90.00
_cell.angle_gamma   90.00
#
_symmetry.space_group_name_H-M   'P 1'
#
loop_
_entity.id
_entity.type
_entity.pdbx_description
1 polymer ?
#
loop_
_entity_poly.entity_id
_entity_poly.type
_entity_poly.pdbx_seq_one_letter_code
_entity_poly.pdbx_strand_id
1 'polypeptide(L)'
;LVGSEMCIRDRSRRNNRMEQLKNESSRQYEYMEEMKKWVQKKSGELGRKLTCHVTTFGCQMNEKDSEKLLGILETIGYEEVETEEADFLIFNTCTVRENANTKLYGHLGQVKKMKERNPQMMIGLCGCMMQEEHVIEKIRSSYKFVDIIFGTHNIFKLAELLKARVDSKGMIVDIWKDTDQIVEDLPSDRKFSFKCGVNIMYGCNNFCSYCIVPYVRGRERSRKPEDIIKEVKQVVSEGVKEVMLLGQNVNSYGKTLEEPMSFAELLREVEKVEGLERIRFMTPHPKDLSDDLIEVMATSKKVCKHMHLPMQSGSSRLLKLMNRHYTKEQYVALAKKIQERIPGVSFTTDIIVGFPGETEEDFKETLDVVREVGFDSAYTYVYSKRSGTPAASMEDQVDKDVIKDRFDRLLALLKETSAKNCKKKVGDIDRVLIEEENTHEEGMLTGRLENNLLVHFKGCKEQIGTMADVKLVEEKGFYYMGEQIHG
;
A
#
# COMPACT_ATOMS: atom_id res chain seq x y z
N LEU A 1 17.63 32.69 -30.43
CA LEU A 1 17.36 31.58 -31.38
C LEU A 1 17.70 30.19 -30.83
N VAL A 2 18.49 30.07 -29.76
CA VAL A 2 18.87 28.79 -29.13
C VAL A 2 17.78 28.22 -28.23
N GLY A 3 16.87 29.04 -27.74
CA GLY A 3 15.76 28.60 -26.86
C GLY A 3 14.57 27.90 -27.59
N SER A 4 14.40 28.15 -28.88
CA SER A 4 13.26 27.58 -29.64
C SER A 4 13.51 26.15 -30.14
N GLU A 5 14.75 25.81 -30.47
CA GLU A 5 15.08 24.44 -30.94
C GLU A 5 15.11 23.42 -29.79
N MET A 6 15.48 23.84 -28.57
CA MET A 6 15.43 22.99 -27.38
C MET A 6 14.01 22.66 -26.97
N CYS A 7 13.06 23.62 -27.07
CA CYS A 7 11.64 23.39 -26.83
C CYS A 7 10.97 22.46 -27.87
N ILE A 8 11.40 22.52 -29.13
CA ILE A 8 10.83 21.67 -30.18
C ILE A 8 11.33 20.22 -30.06
N ARG A 9 12.60 20.01 -29.77
CA ARG A 9 13.16 18.66 -29.53
C ARG A 9 12.56 18.00 -28.27
N ASP A 10 12.30 18.77 -27.25
CA ASP A 10 11.68 18.28 -26.03
C ASP A 10 10.20 17.90 -26.25
N ARG A 11 9.42 18.74 -26.97
CA ARG A 11 8.04 18.44 -27.35
C ARG A 11 7.95 17.19 -28.25
N SER A 12 8.85 16.99 -29.20
CA SER A 12 8.84 15.81 -30.06
C SER A 12 9.18 14.53 -29.31
N ARG A 13 10.12 14.57 -28.36
CA ARG A 13 10.41 13.44 -27.46
C ARG A 13 9.22 13.12 -26.54
N ARG A 14 8.50 14.13 -26.05
CA ARG A 14 7.29 14.00 -25.23
C ARG A 14 6.15 13.34 -26.01
N ASN A 15 5.88 13.83 -27.22
CA ASN A 15 4.83 13.24 -28.06
C ASN A 15 5.13 11.78 -28.40
N ASN A 16 6.39 11.44 -28.76
CA ASN A 16 6.80 10.07 -29.00
C ASN A 16 6.67 9.18 -27.75
N ARG A 17 6.96 9.70 -26.57
CA ARG A 17 6.83 8.93 -25.30
C ARG A 17 5.36 8.71 -24.91
N MET A 18 4.51 9.73 -25.05
CA MET A 18 3.06 9.60 -24.81
C MET A 18 2.39 8.65 -25.81
N GLU A 19 2.82 8.69 -27.06
CA GLU A 19 2.37 7.79 -28.11
C GLU A 19 2.83 6.34 -27.84
N GLN A 20 4.06 6.16 -27.34
CA GLN A 20 4.59 4.85 -26.91
C GLN A 20 3.84 4.28 -25.69
N LEU A 21 3.43 5.11 -24.71
CA LEU A 21 2.68 4.65 -23.53
C LEU A 21 1.22 4.32 -23.85
N LYS A 22 0.58 5.11 -24.70
CA LYS A 22 -0.74 4.76 -25.27
C LYS A 22 -0.66 3.50 -26.12
N ASN A 23 0.43 3.32 -26.84
CA ASN A 23 0.71 2.12 -27.62
C ASN A 23 0.91 0.89 -26.68
N GLU A 24 1.56 1.06 -25.50
CA GLU A 24 1.76 -0.05 -24.57
C GLU A 24 0.45 -0.56 -23.94
N SER A 25 -0.44 0.34 -23.50
CA SER A 25 -1.76 -0.07 -23.03
C SER A 25 -2.53 -0.82 -24.12
N SER A 26 -2.59 -0.26 -25.34
CA SER A 26 -3.25 -0.90 -26.49
C SER A 26 -2.66 -2.26 -26.81
N ARG A 27 -1.31 -2.37 -26.78
CA ARG A 27 -0.58 -3.61 -26.99
C ARG A 27 -0.94 -4.67 -25.93
N GLN A 28 -1.10 -4.27 -24.65
CA GLN A 28 -1.52 -5.20 -23.61
C GLN A 28 -2.97 -5.69 -23.83
N TYR A 29 -3.86 -4.82 -24.32
CA TYR A 29 -5.22 -5.24 -24.72
C TYR A 29 -5.20 -6.23 -25.89
N GLU A 30 -4.30 -6.09 -26.86
CA GLU A 30 -4.13 -7.07 -27.94
C GLU A 30 -3.73 -8.43 -27.37
N TYR A 31 -2.78 -8.49 -26.42
CA TYR A 31 -2.43 -9.74 -25.73
C TYR A 31 -3.59 -10.30 -24.90
N MET A 32 -4.38 -9.43 -24.26
CA MET A 32 -5.57 -9.89 -23.54
C MET A 32 -6.59 -10.53 -24.50
N GLU A 33 -6.83 -9.96 -25.67
CA GLU A 33 -7.73 -10.56 -26.68
C GLU A 33 -7.21 -11.89 -27.24
N GLU A 34 -5.91 -12.02 -27.46
CA GLU A 34 -5.30 -13.29 -27.86
C GLU A 34 -5.46 -14.35 -26.75
N MET A 35 -5.17 -13.99 -25.52
CA MET A 35 -5.31 -14.88 -24.39
C MET A 35 -6.74 -15.25 -24.09
N LYS A 36 -7.70 -14.35 -24.28
CA LYS A 36 -9.13 -14.64 -24.18
C LYS A 36 -9.57 -15.77 -25.12
N LYS A 37 -9.11 -15.74 -26.37
CA LYS A 37 -9.37 -16.82 -27.33
C LYS A 37 -8.78 -18.15 -26.86
N TRP A 38 -7.57 -18.13 -26.31
CA TRP A 38 -6.91 -19.31 -25.76
C TRP A 38 -7.67 -19.86 -24.54
N VAL A 39 -8.07 -19.00 -23.58
CA VAL A 39 -8.85 -19.38 -22.39
C VAL A 39 -10.18 -19.98 -22.80
N GLN A 40 -10.91 -19.36 -23.75
CA GLN A 40 -12.18 -19.89 -24.26
C GLN A 40 -12.02 -21.28 -24.86
N LYS A 41 -10.98 -21.48 -25.68
CA LYS A 41 -10.68 -22.80 -26.27
C LYS A 41 -10.42 -23.83 -25.18
N LYS A 42 -9.58 -23.50 -24.19
CA LYS A 42 -9.23 -24.39 -23.07
C LYS A 42 -10.44 -24.70 -22.19
N SER A 43 -11.27 -23.72 -21.91
CA SER A 43 -12.54 -23.93 -21.17
C SER A 43 -13.49 -24.87 -21.91
N GLY A 44 -13.57 -24.74 -23.24
CA GLY A 44 -14.34 -25.67 -24.09
C GLY A 44 -13.79 -27.10 -24.08
N GLU A 45 -12.46 -27.25 -24.11
CA GLU A 45 -11.80 -28.56 -24.01
C GLU A 45 -12.07 -29.27 -22.66
N LEU A 46 -12.14 -28.47 -21.57
CA LEU A 46 -12.36 -28.96 -20.20
C LEU A 46 -13.84 -29.05 -19.80
N GLY A 47 -14.74 -28.45 -20.58
CA GLY A 47 -16.18 -28.38 -20.26
C GLY A 47 -16.51 -27.50 -19.06
N ARG A 48 -15.57 -26.64 -18.61
CA ARG A 48 -15.76 -25.67 -17.52
C ARG A 48 -14.90 -24.42 -17.74
N LYS A 49 -15.23 -23.34 -17.06
CA LYS A 49 -14.36 -22.15 -17.03
C LYS A 49 -13.03 -22.47 -16.38
N LEU A 50 -11.97 -21.80 -16.83
CA LEU A 50 -10.69 -21.77 -16.13
C LEU A 50 -10.80 -20.85 -14.93
N THR A 51 -10.17 -21.25 -13.83
CA THR A 51 -10.20 -20.51 -12.55
C THR A 51 -8.87 -19.86 -12.26
N CYS A 52 -8.89 -18.74 -11.54
CA CYS A 52 -7.70 -18.07 -11.03
C CYS A 52 -7.82 -17.72 -9.56
N HIS A 53 -6.66 -17.55 -8.91
CA HIS A 53 -6.56 -17.03 -7.56
C HIS A 53 -5.28 -16.19 -7.40
N VAL A 54 -5.37 -15.07 -6.68
CA VAL A 54 -4.21 -14.22 -6.36
C VAL A 54 -4.05 -14.11 -4.86
N THR A 55 -3.05 -14.79 -4.33
CA THR A 55 -2.65 -14.66 -2.92
C THR A 55 -1.73 -13.46 -2.74
N THR A 56 -2.15 -12.48 -1.94
CA THR A 56 -1.40 -11.24 -1.72
C THR A 56 -0.66 -11.27 -0.38
N PHE A 57 0.64 -11.11 -0.42
CA PHE A 57 1.47 -10.85 0.76
C PHE A 57 1.95 -9.41 0.73
N GLY A 58 1.65 -8.60 1.76
CA GLY A 58 2.31 -7.31 1.83
C GLY A 58 1.47 -6.13 2.26
N CYS A 59 1.66 -5.00 1.57
CA CYS A 59 1.06 -3.71 1.89
C CYS A 59 -0.09 -3.38 0.92
N GLN A 60 -0.79 -2.28 1.17
CA GLN A 60 -1.88 -1.79 0.33
C GLN A 60 -1.50 -1.61 -1.15
N MET A 61 -0.23 -1.28 -1.45
CA MET A 61 0.21 -1.24 -2.85
C MET A 61 0.28 -2.62 -3.50
N ASN A 62 0.62 -3.67 -2.74
CA ASN A 62 0.53 -5.04 -3.27
C ASN A 62 -0.94 -5.45 -3.47
N GLU A 63 -1.84 -5.02 -2.57
CA GLU A 63 -3.28 -5.25 -2.77
C GLU A 63 -3.76 -4.59 -4.07
N LYS A 64 -3.37 -3.32 -4.31
CA LYS A 64 -3.70 -2.62 -5.57
C LYS A 64 -3.06 -3.26 -6.81
N ASP A 65 -1.84 -3.79 -6.68
CA ASP A 65 -1.20 -4.56 -7.74
C ASP A 65 -1.99 -5.86 -8.03
N SER A 66 -2.51 -6.53 -6.99
CA SER A 66 -3.34 -7.74 -7.13
C SER A 66 -4.70 -7.46 -7.76
N GLU A 67 -5.35 -6.34 -7.44
CA GLU A 67 -6.57 -5.90 -8.12
C GLU A 67 -6.37 -5.77 -9.63
N LYS A 68 -5.21 -5.24 -10.08
CA LYS A 68 -4.86 -5.18 -11.50
C LYS A 68 -4.65 -6.55 -12.11
N LEU A 69 -3.96 -7.46 -11.39
CA LEU A 69 -3.75 -8.83 -11.85
C LEU A 69 -5.08 -9.56 -12.05
N LEU A 70 -5.99 -9.45 -11.08
CA LEU A 70 -7.33 -10.04 -11.16
C LEU A 70 -8.13 -9.45 -12.31
N GLY A 71 -8.18 -8.12 -12.45
CA GLY A 71 -8.89 -7.48 -13.55
C GLY A 71 -8.39 -7.91 -14.93
N ILE A 72 -7.07 -8.11 -15.11
CA ILE A 72 -6.50 -8.65 -16.35
C ILE A 72 -6.97 -10.11 -16.55
N LEU A 73 -6.91 -10.96 -15.50
CA LEU A 73 -7.30 -12.36 -15.58
C LEU A 73 -8.79 -12.53 -15.92
N GLU A 74 -9.66 -11.76 -15.30
CA GLU A 74 -11.10 -11.76 -15.61
C GLU A 74 -11.38 -11.28 -17.02
N THR A 75 -10.68 -10.21 -17.48
CA THR A 75 -10.79 -9.71 -18.86
C THR A 75 -10.45 -10.78 -19.89
N ILE A 76 -9.48 -11.64 -19.62
CA ILE A 76 -9.11 -12.75 -20.50
C ILE A 76 -9.97 -14.00 -20.29
N GLY A 77 -10.90 -14.00 -19.32
CA GLY A 77 -11.94 -15.01 -19.17
C GLY A 77 -11.71 -16.06 -18.09
N TYR A 78 -10.76 -15.82 -17.15
CA TYR A 78 -10.69 -16.62 -15.93
C TYR A 78 -11.80 -16.21 -14.96
N GLU A 79 -12.20 -17.13 -14.08
CA GLU A 79 -13.11 -16.91 -12.97
C GLU A 79 -12.33 -16.95 -11.66
N GLU A 80 -12.44 -15.90 -10.82
CA GLU A 80 -11.79 -15.89 -9.52
C GLU A 80 -12.42 -16.91 -8.58
N VAL A 81 -11.58 -17.60 -7.80
CA VAL A 81 -11.98 -18.55 -6.74
C VAL A 81 -11.25 -18.20 -5.44
N GLU A 82 -11.87 -18.52 -4.30
CA GLU A 82 -11.31 -18.21 -2.98
C GLU A 82 -10.17 -19.14 -2.55
N THR A 83 -9.90 -20.20 -3.30
CA THR A 83 -8.93 -21.23 -2.93
C THR A 83 -7.72 -21.25 -3.85
N GLU A 84 -6.56 -21.71 -3.31
CA GLU A 84 -5.34 -21.89 -4.09
C GLU A 84 -5.42 -23.07 -5.09
N GLU A 85 -6.49 -23.86 -5.08
CA GLU A 85 -6.77 -24.92 -6.05
C GLU A 85 -7.41 -24.35 -7.33
N ALA A 86 -6.68 -23.44 -8.00
CA ALA A 86 -7.08 -22.77 -9.23
C ALA A 86 -6.25 -23.25 -10.43
N ASP A 87 -6.74 -23.01 -11.65
CA ASP A 87 -5.98 -23.32 -12.87
C ASP A 87 -4.80 -22.37 -13.07
N PHE A 88 -4.92 -21.14 -12.58
CA PHE A 88 -3.81 -20.19 -12.51
C PHE A 88 -3.74 -19.53 -11.13
N LEU A 89 -2.68 -19.83 -10.39
CA LEU A 89 -2.38 -19.28 -9.06
C LEU A 89 -1.26 -18.28 -9.15
N ILE A 90 -1.46 -17.08 -8.62
CA ILE A 90 -0.43 -16.03 -8.54
C ILE A 90 -0.16 -15.70 -7.07
N PHE A 91 1.11 -15.66 -6.69
CA PHE A 91 1.57 -15.10 -5.42
C PHE A 91 2.18 -13.71 -5.66
N ASN A 92 1.49 -12.68 -5.19
CA ASN A 92 2.02 -11.32 -5.16
C ASN A 92 2.76 -11.09 -3.84
N THR A 93 4.07 -10.95 -3.91
CA THR A 93 5.00 -11.11 -2.79
C THR A 93 5.53 -9.78 -2.26
N CYS A 94 5.92 -9.77 -0.99
CA CYS A 94 6.46 -8.61 -0.29
C CYS A 94 7.83 -8.93 0.30
N THR A 95 8.76 -7.98 0.25
CA THR A 95 10.07 -8.07 0.92
C THR A 95 10.20 -7.17 2.15
N VAL A 96 9.22 -6.30 2.39
CA VAL A 96 9.22 -5.42 3.58
C VAL A 96 8.89 -6.19 4.86
N ARG A 97 8.08 -7.24 4.79
CA ARG A 97 7.67 -8.07 5.92
C ARG A 97 8.46 -9.39 5.93
N GLU A 98 9.27 -9.62 6.97
CA GLU A 98 10.13 -10.81 7.09
C GLU A 98 9.36 -12.13 6.96
N ASN A 99 8.20 -12.22 7.60
CA ASN A 99 7.36 -13.40 7.55
C ASN A 99 6.78 -13.69 6.14
N ALA A 100 6.81 -12.74 5.22
CA ALA A 100 6.31 -12.96 3.86
C ALA A 100 7.17 -13.99 3.11
N ASN A 101 8.49 -13.94 3.27
CA ASN A 101 9.41 -14.89 2.64
C ASN A 101 9.17 -16.32 3.12
N THR A 102 9.07 -16.51 4.45
CA THR A 102 8.83 -17.81 5.05
C THR A 102 7.47 -18.38 4.64
N LYS A 103 6.44 -17.53 4.61
CA LYS A 103 5.11 -17.92 4.16
C LYS A 103 5.13 -18.36 2.70
N LEU A 104 5.74 -17.59 1.79
CA LEU A 104 5.83 -17.95 0.37
C LEU A 104 6.44 -19.35 0.19
N TYR A 105 7.60 -19.62 0.81
CA TYR A 105 8.25 -20.93 0.67
C TYR A 105 7.43 -22.07 1.24
N GLY A 106 6.68 -21.82 2.33
CA GLY A 106 5.72 -22.78 2.88
C GLY A 106 4.59 -23.10 1.90
N HIS A 107 3.97 -22.08 1.31
CA HIS A 107 2.94 -22.23 0.26
C HIS A 107 3.49 -22.95 -0.97
N LEU A 108 4.67 -22.60 -1.46
CA LEU A 108 5.27 -23.29 -2.61
C LEU A 108 5.46 -24.80 -2.39
N GLY A 109 5.72 -25.23 -1.14
CA GLY A 109 5.78 -26.64 -0.80
C GLY A 109 4.42 -27.35 -0.94
N GLN A 110 3.31 -26.68 -0.61
CA GLN A 110 1.96 -27.20 -0.75
C GLN A 110 1.51 -27.20 -2.22
N VAL A 111 1.74 -26.08 -2.91
CA VAL A 111 1.38 -25.89 -4.32
C VAL A 111 2.09 -26.88 -5.24
N LYS A 112 3.32 -27.28 -4.89
CA LYS A 112 4.01 -28.37 -5.61
C LYS A 112 3.16 -29.64 -5.69
N LYS A 113 2.56 -30.04 -4.55
CA LYS A 113 1.68 -31.22 -4.50
C LYS A 113 0.38 -31.02 -5.30
N MET A 114 -0.16 -29.80 -5.33
CA MET A 114 -1.33 -29.48 -6.15
C MET A 114 -0.98 -29.59 -7.64
N LYS A 115 0.15 -29.04 -8.05
CA LYS A 115 0.62 -29.12 -9.44
C LYS A 115 0.96 -30.57 -9.87
N GLU A 116 1.43 -31.43 -8.97
CA GLU A 116 1.63 -32.85 -9.25
C GLU A 116 0.31 -33.56 -9.53
N ARG A 117 -0.81 -33.14 -8.89
CA ARG A 117 -2.18 -33.66 -9.15
C ARG A 117 -2.81 -33.04 -10.39
N ASN A 118 -2.55 -31.75 -10.64
CA ASN A 118 -3.01 -31.02 -11.82
C ASN A 118 -1.81 -30.42 -12.58
N PRO A 119 -1.14 -31.17 -13.45
CA PRO A 119 0.04 -30.69 -14.19
C PRO A 119 -0.24 -29.50 -15.11
N GLN A 120 -1.51 -29.25 -15.47
CA GLN A 120 -1.90 -28.11 -16.29
C GLN A 120 -2.06 -26.81 -15.49
N MET A 121 -2.13 -26.88 -14.16
CA MET A 121 -2.14 -25.71 -13.28
C MET A 121 -0.92 -24.82 -13.56
N MET A 122 -1.12 -23.53 -13.67
CA MET A 122 -0.03 -22.53 -13.80
C MET A 122 0.21 -21.82 -12.49
N ILE A 123 1.49 -21.46 -12.24
CA ILE A 123 1.92 -20.78 -11.02
C ILE A 123 2.75 -19.56 -11.41
N GLY A 124 2.27 -18.38 -11.00
CA GLY A 124 2.94 -17.10 -11.17
C GLY A 124 3.50 -16.57 -9.84
N LEU A 125 4.68 -15.97 -9.87
CA LEU A 125 5.25 -15.24 -8.75
C LEU A 125 5.54 -13.80 -9.17
N CYS A 126 5.09 -12.85 -8.38
CA CYS A 126 5.36 -11.44 -8.65
C CYS A 126 5.56 -10.61 -7.37
N GLY A 127 5.72 -9.31 -7.52
CA GLY A 127 5.83 -8.36 -6.42
C GLY A 127 7.26 -8.06 -5.99
N CYS A 128 7.39 -7.36 -4.85
CA CYS A 128 8.66 -6.80 -4.40
C CYS A 128 9.76 -7.84 -4.19
N MET A 129 9.42 -9.03 -3.71
CA MET A 129 10.38 -10.09 -3.45
C MET A 129 11.02 -10.61 -4.75
N MET A 130 10.31 -10.53 -5.87
CA MET A 130 10.81 -10.94 -7.18
C MET A 130 11.77 -9.90 -7.81
N GLN A 131 12.09 -8.81 -7.11
CA GLN A 131 13.16 -7.87 -7.50
C GLN A 131 14.53 -8.25 -6.88
N GLU A 132 14.56 -9.22 -5.95
CA GLU A 132 15.77 -9.67 -5.27
C GLU A 132 16.43 -10.83 -6.05
N GLU A 133 17.62 -10.59 -6.59
CA GLU A 133 18.32 -11.54 -7.49
C GLU A 133 18.55 -12.92 -6.85
N HIS A 134 18.97 -12.95 -5.58
CA HIS A 134 19.18 -14.20 -4.83
C HIS A 134 17.89 -15.03 -4.64
N VAL A 135 16.72 -14.36 -4.57
CA VAL A 135 15.43 -15.03 -4.48
C VAL A 135 15.08 -15.67 -5.82
N ILE A 136 15.27 -14.92 -6.92
CA ILE A 136 15.02 -15.44 -8.27
C ILE A 136 15.88 -16.65 -8.56
N GLU A 137 17.18 -16.59 -8.23
CA GLU A 137 18.10 -17.71 -8.40
C GLU A 137 17.67 -18.95 -7.62
N LYS A 138 17.25 -18.76 -6.35
CA LYS A 138 16.72 -19.84 -5.51
C LYS A 138 15.45 -20.45 -6.11
N ILE A 139 14.52 -19.63 -6.62
CA ILE A 139 13.30 -20.13 -7.24
C ILE A 139 13.64 -20.90 -8.52
N ARG A 140 14.47 -20.36 -9.40
CA ARG A 140 14.87 -21.03 -10.64
C ARG A 140 15.58 -22.37 -10.42
N SER A 141 16.37 -22.48 -9.36
CA SER A 141 17.11 -23.72 -9.05
C SER A 141 16.23 -24.75 -8.33
N SER A 142 15.40 -24.33 -7.37
CA SER A 142 14.73 -25.23 -6.41
C SER A 142 13.23 -25.42 -6.69
N TYR A 143 12.58 -24.49 -7.44
CA TYR A 143 11.13 -24.48 -7.67
C TYR A 143 10.80 -24.49 -9.17
N LYS A 144 11.38 -25.44 -9.92
CA LYS A 144 11.25 -25.57 -11.38
C LYS A 144 9.81 -25.74 -11.89
N PHE A 145 8.86 -25.98 -11.00
CA PHE A 145 7.43 -26.09 -11.27
C PHE A 145 6.71 -24.73 -11.38
N VAL A 146 7.37 -23.63 -11.03
CA VAL A 146 6.86 -22.26 -11.24
C VAL A 146 6.90 -21.94 -12.72
N ASP A 147 5.84 -21.32 -13.24
CA ASP A 147 5.68 -21.05 -14.67
C ASP A 147 6.10 -19.63 -15.06
N ILE A 148 5.78 -18.62 -14.24
CA ILE A 148 6.01 -17.21 -14.57
C ILE A 148 6.59 -16.48 -13.34
N ILE A 149 7.65 -15.70 -13.54
CA ILE A 149 8.23 -14.81 -12.53
C ILE A 149 8.36 -13.42 -13.13
N PHE A 150 7.77 -12.41 -12.48
CA PHE A 150 7.85 -11.02 -12.93
C PHE A 150 7.92 -10.03 -11.76
N GLY A 151 8.45 -8.84 -12.02
CA GLY A 151 8.69 -7.83 -10.98
C GLY A 151 7.50 -6.89 -10.74
N THR A 152 7.71 -5.92 -9.84
CA THR A 152 6.73 -4.86 -9.53
C THR A 152 6.59 -3.85 -10.67
N HIS A 153 7.61 -3.73 -11.53
CA HIS A 153 7.66 -2.71 -12.57
C HIS A 153 6.91 -3.10 -13.85
N ASN A 154 6.59 -4.38 -14.01
CA ASN A 154 5.97 -4.92 -15.22
C ASN A 154 4.73 -5.78 -14.95
N ILE A 155 4.00 -5.50 -13.88
CA ILE A 155 2.73 -6.16 -13.53
C ILE A 155 1.71 -6.05 -14.68
N PHE A 156 1.70 -4.94 -15.40
CA PHE A 156 0.83 -4.70 -16.53
C PHE A 156 1.04 -5.67 -17.70
N LYS A 157 2.18 -6.38 -17.76
CA LYS A 157 2.52 -7.34 -18.80
C LYS A 157 1.97 -8.75 -18.58
N LEU A 158 1.10 -8.97 -17.59
CA LEU A 158 0.63 -10.31 -17.24
C LEU A 158 0.09 -11.09 -18.45
N ALA A 159 -0.72 -10.46 -19.30
CA ALA A 159 -1.27 -11.11 -20.49
C ALA A 159 -0.18 -11.50 -21.52
N GLU A 160 0.80 -10.63 -21.76
CA GLU A 160 1.98 -10.89 -22.60
C GLU A 160 2.82 -12.05 -22.05
N LEU A 161 3.07 -12.06 -20.72
CA LEU A 161 3.86 -13.11 -20.07
C LEU A 161 3.13 -14.46 -20.08
N LEU A 162 1.82 -14.46 -19.90
CA LEU A 162 1.00 -15.64 -20.00
C LEU A 162 1.01 -16.21 -21.43
N LYS A 163 0.90 -15.34 -22.44
CA LYS A 163 1.04 -15.73 -23.84
C LYS A 163 2.41 -16.38 -24.11
N ALA A 164 3.50 -15.74 -23.66
CA ALA A 164 4.86 -16.27 -23.80
C ALA A 164 4.98 -17.66 -23.12
N ARG A 165 4.34 -17.86 -21.96
CA ARG A 165 4.36 -19.16 -21.28
C ARG A 165 3.56 -20.23 -22.03
N VAL A 166 2.43 -19.86 -22.61
CA VAL A 166 1.61 -20.77 -23.41
C VAL A 166 2.34 -21.21 -24.69
N ASP A 167 3.07 -20.31 -25.31
CA ASP A 167 3.84 -20.56 -26.55
C ASP A 167 5.15 -21.32 -26.29
N SER A 168 5.63 -21.34 -25.05
CA SER A 168 6.90 -22.00 -24.67
C SER A 168 6.69 -23.08 -23.61
N LYS A 169 7.66 -24.01 -23.49
CA LYS A 169 7.61 -25.09 -22.47
C LYS A 169 8.39 -24.75 -21.19
N GLY A 170 9.05 -23.59 -21.13
CA GLY A 170 9.94 -23.20 -20.04
C GLY A 170 9.32 -22.19 -19.08
N MET A 171 9.96 -22.00 -17.92
CA MET A 171 9.66 -20.92 -16.99
C MET A 171 9.94 -19.57 -17.66
N ILE A 172 9.01 -18.66 -17.63
CA ILE A 172 9.17 -17.27 -18.09
C ILE A 172 9.66 -16.42 -16.91
N VAL A 173 10.73 -15.69 -17.10
CA VAL A 173 11.27 -14.75 -16.11
C VAL A 173 11.47 -13.40 -16.80
N ASP A 174 10.70 -12.39 -16.38
CA ASP A 174 10.78 -11.03 -16.89
C ASP A 174 10.81 -10.04 -15.72
N ILE A 175 12.01 -9.63 -15.33
CA ILE A 175 12.24 -8.71 -14.21
C ILE A 175 12.85 -7.43 -14.73
N TRP A 176 12.12 -6.34 -14.59
CA TRP A 176 12.64 -5.01 -14.88
C TRP A 176 13.30 -4.43 -13.64
N LYS A 177 14.57 -4.08 -13.74
CA LYS A 177 15.34 -3.50 -12.61
C LYS A 177 14.92 -2.07 -12.31
N ASP A 178 14.49 -1.34 -13.33
CA ASP A 178 14.02 0.04 -13.23
C ASP A 178 13.04 0.34 -14.37
N THR A 179 12.20 1.34 -14.18
CA THR A 179 11.32 1.87 -15.20
C THR A 179 10.90 3.29 -14.85
N ASP A 180 10.73 4.11 -15.84
CA ASP A 180 10.07 5.41 -15.74
C ASP A 180 8.63 5.37 -16.27
N GLN A 181 8.18 4.20 -16.76
CA GLN A 181 6.86 4.01 -17.33
C GLN A 181 5.79 3.83 -16.25
N ILE A 182 4.64 4.44 -16.47
CA ILE A 182 3.39 4.20 -15.77
C ILE A 182 2.35 3.90 -16.85
N VAL A 183 1.80 2.69 -16.84
CA VAL A 183 0.78 2.27 -17.80
C VAL A 183 -0.58 2.45 -17.16
N GLU A 184 -1.40 3.31 -17.75
CA GLU A 184 -2.74 3.65 -17.29
C GLU A 184 -3.83 2.86 -18.02
N ASP A 185 -5.06 3.02 -17.61
CA ASP A 185 -6.28 2.49 -18.27
C ASP A 185 -6.25 0.94 -18.42
N LEU A 186 -5.69 0.21 -17.45
CA LEU A 186 -5.76 -1.24 -17.42
C LEU A 186 -6.89 -1.74 -16.52
N PRO A 187 -7.46 -2.92 -16.79
CA PRO A 187 -8.51 -3.49 -15.96
C PRO A 187 -8.06 -3.68 -14.52
N SER A 188 -8.95 -3.48 -13.57
CA SER A 188 -8.70 -3.69 -12.14
C SER A 188 -9.98 -4.18 -11.50
N ASP A 189 -9.94 -5.32 -10.83
CA ASP A 189 -11.02 -5.80 -9.99
C ASP A 189 -10.81 -5.35 -8.54
N ARG A 190 -11.81 -4.67 -7.98
CA ARG A 190 -11.71 -4.07 -6.65
C ARG A 190 -12.34 -4.95 -5.59
N LYS A 191 -11.61 -5.15 -4.51
CA LYS A 191 -12.07 -5.93 -3.36
C LYS A 191 -13.35 -5.38 -2.72
N PHE A 192 -13.53 -4.07 -2.71
CA PHE A 192 -14.70 -3.40 -2.12
C PHE A 192 -15.36 -2.45 -3.12
N SER A 193 -16.70 -2.46 -3.15
CA SER A 193 -17.47 -1.55 -4.01
C SER A 193 -17.55 -0.12 -3.49
N PHE A 194 -17.31 0.11 -2.19
CA PHE A 194 -17.51 1.40 -1.51
C PHE A 194 -16.23 2.11 -1.07
N LYS A 195 -15.08 1.42 -1.08
CA LYS A 195 -13.77 2.02 -0.80
C LYS A 195 -12.70 1.43 -1.69
N CYS A 196 -11.68 2.21 -2.05
CA CYS A 196 -10.56 1.69 -2.84
C CYS A 196 -9.25 2.46 -2.60
N GLY A 197 -8.13 1.82 -2.94
CA GLY A 197 -6.84 2.46 -3.07
C GLY A 197 -6.67 3.10 -4.45
N VAL A 198 -6.06 4.28 -4.51
CA VAL A 198 -5.64 4.94 -5.76
C VAL A 198 -4.15 5.27 -5.64
N ASN A 199 -3.33 4.60 -6.45
CA ASN A 199 -1.92 4.91 -6.51
C ASN A 199 -1.74 6.30 -7.11
N ILE A 200 -1.03 7.20 -6.43
CA ILE A 200 -0.71 8.54 -6.94
C ILE A 200 0.74 8.63 -7.39
N MET A 201 1.59 7.76 -6.88
CA MET A 201 3.01 7.69 -7.21
C MET A 201 3.59 6.32 -6.91
N TYR A 202 4.74 6.03 -7.47
CA TYR A 202 5.52 4.81 -7.26
C TYR A 202 6.96 5.15 -6.88
N GLY A 203 7.61 4.27 -6.10
CA GLY A 203 9.00 4.40 -5.73
C GLY A 203 9.26 5.43 -4.63
N CYS A 204 10.52 5.54 -4.18
CA CYS A 204 10.91 6.45 -3.10
C CYS A 204 12.38 6.88 -3.25
N ASN A 205 12.66 8.18 -3.09
CA ASN A 205 14.01 8.75 -3.17
C ASN A 205 14.65 9.01 -1.79
N ASN A 206 14.01 8.60 -0.70
CA ASN A 206 14.53 8.89 0.66
C ASN A 206 15.74 8.04 1.04
N PHE A 207 15.86 6.81 0.51
CA PHE A 207 16.97 5.91 0.81
C PHE A 207 17.29 5.80 2.30
N CYS A 208 16.24 5.70 3.15
CA CYS A 208 16.44 5.41 4.56
C CYS A 208 17.28 4.13 4.69
N SER A 209 18.28 4.13 5.59
CA SER A 209 19.31 3.10 5.63
C SER A 209 18.80 1.67 5.89
N TYR A 210 17.61 1.53 6.47
CA TYR A 210 16.94 0.24 6.74
C TYR A 210 15.97 -0.20 5.63
N CYS A 211 15.67 0.68 4.65
CA CYS A 211 14.52 0.52 3.77
C CYS A 211 14.90 -0.09 2.42
N ILE A 212 14.26 -1.20 2.07
CA ILE A 212 14.45 -1.89 0.78
C ILE A 212 13.63 -1.27 -0.36
N VAL A 213 12.64 -0.42 -0.08
CA VAL A 213 11.69 0.11 -1.06
C VAL A 213 12.36 0.75 -2.28
N PRO A 214 13.38 1.64 -2.16
CA PRO A 214 14.04 2.22 -3.34
C PRO A 214 14.65 1.19 -4.29
N TYR A 215 15.03 0.03 -3.77
CA TYR A 215 15.68 -1.04 -4.54
C TYR A 215 14.70 -1.99 -5.24
N VAL A 216 13.44 -2.07 -4.72
CA VAL A 216 12.43 -2.99 -5.24
C VAL A 216 11.24 -2.29 -5.90
N ARG A 217 11.05 -0.99 -5.66
CA ARG A 217 10.01 -0.16 -6.29
C ARG A 217 10.57 0.99 -7.12
N GLY A 218 11.90 1.15 -7.13
CA GLY A 218 12.62 2.14 -7.91
C GLY A 218 12.53 3.56 -7.38
N ARG A 219 12.92 4.51 -8.22
CA ARG A 219 12.86 5.95 -7.96
C ARG A 219 11.42 6.47 -7.97
N GLU A 220 11.21 7.63 -7.34
CA GLU A 220 9.91 8.29 -7.35
C GLU A 220 9.43 8.60 -8.75
N ARG A 221 8.17 8.29 -9.01
CA ARG A 221 7.44 8.57 -10.25
C ARG A 221 6.02 8.94 -9.89
N SER A 222 5.66 10.19 -10.09
CA SER A 222 4.29 10.68 -9.86
C SER A 222 3.41 10.38 -11.08
N ARG A 223 2.19 9.95 -10.84
CA ARG A 223 1.16 9.87 -11.88
C ARG A 223 0.65 11.27 -12.22
N LYS A 224 0.18 11.45 -13.42
CA LYS A 224 -0.42 12.74 -13.83
C LYS A 224 -1.70 13.02 -13.04
N PRO A 225 -1.93 14.27 -12.63
CA PRO A 225 -3.13 14.63 -11.89
C PRO A 225 -4.42 14.24 -12.62
N GLU A 226 -4.45 14.43 -13.95
CA GLU A 226 -5.61 14.15 -14.79
C GLU A 226 -5.99 12.66 -14.74
N ASP A 227 -4.98 11.75 -14.76
CA ASP A 227 -5.21 10.32 -14.73
C ASP A 227 -5.72 9.88 -13.34
N ILE A 228 -5.17 10.48 -12.26
CA ILE A 228 -5.64 10.24 -10.89
C ILE A 228 -7.09 10.71 -10.74
N ILE A 229 -7.41 11.93 -11.18
CA ILE A 229 -8.76 12.49 -11.06
C ILE A 229 -9.75 11.70 -11.92
N LYS A 230 -9.33 11.25 -13.12
CA LYS A 230 -10.13 10.37 -13.98
C LYS A 230 -10.46 9.07 -13.27
N GLU A 231 -9.46 8.40 -12.67
CA GLU A 231 -9.67 7.16 -11.89
C GLU A 231 -10.60 7.42 -10.70
N VAL A 232 -10.38 8.48 -9.92
CA VAL A 232 -11.25 8.81 -8.78
C VAL A 232 -12.70 9.06 -9.21
N LYS A 233 -12.93 9.83 -10.28
CA LYS A 233 -14.28 10.04 -10.83
C LYS A 233 -14.94 8.73 -11.26
N GLN A 234 -14.20 7.87 -11.92
CA GLN A 234 -14.69 6.56 -12.37
C GLN A 234 -15.12 5.70 -11.18
N VAL A 235 -14.24 5.50 -10.18
CA VAL A 235 -14.56 4.64 -9.04
C VAL A 235 -15.72 5.20 -8.20
N VAL A 236 -15.82 6.53 -8.08
CA VAL A 236 -16.96 7.18 -7.41
C VAL A 236 -18.26 6.96 -8.18
N SER A 237 -18.25 7.04 -9.52
CA SER A 237 -19.43 6.74 -10.35
C SER A 237 -19.90 5.28 -10.20
N GLU A 238 -19.01 4.38 -9.79
CA GLU A 238 -19.27 2.97 -9.53
C GLU A 238 -19.66 2.68 -8.05
N GLY A 239 -19.80 3.74 -7.22
CA GLY A 239 -20.32 3.66 -5.85
C GLY A 239 -19.29 3.83 -4.74
N VAL A 240 -18.01 4.02 -5.05
CA VAL A 240 -16.97 4.26 -4.03
C VAL A 240 -17.22 5.56 -3.29
N LYS A 241 -17.21 5.49 -1.94
CA LYS A 241 -17.39 6.62 -1.01
C LYS A 241 -16.08 7.12 -0.41
N GLU A 242 -15.11 6.24 -0.24
CA GLU A 242 -13.81 6.55 0.35
C GLU A 242 -12.67 6.14 -0.58
N VAL A 243 -11.71 7.05 -0.82
CA VAL A 243 -10.47 6.73 -1.51
C VAL A 243 -9.27 6.87 -0.57
N MET A 244 -8.34 5.90 -0.67
CA MET A 244 -7.04 5.94 -0.03
C MET A 244 -5.98 6.27 -1.07
N LEU A 245 -5.38 7.46 -1.00
CA LEU A 245 -4.28 7.85 -1.90
C LEU A 245 -2.99 7.14 -1.46
N LEU A 246 -2.41 6.35 -2.36
CA LEU A 246 -1.30 5.44 -2.07
C LEU A 246 -0.02 5.89 -2.76
N GLY A 247 1.09 5.74 -2.04
CA GLY A 247 2.46 5.97 -2.51
C GLY A 247 3.45 5.52 -1.46
N GLN A 248 4.75 5.60 -1.71
CA GLN A 248 5.79 5.30 -0.72
C GLN A 248 6.23 6.54 0.07
N ASN A 249 5.93 7.74 -0.45
CA ASN A 249 6.13 9.02 0.19
C ASN A 249 5.14 10.02 -0.44
N VAL A 250 3.87 9.95 -0.05
CA VAL A 250 2.77 10.67 -0.73
C VAL A 250 2.97 12.18 -0.74
N ASN A 251 3.60 12.77 0.29
CA ASN A 251 3.82 14.21 0.36
C ASN A 251 5.03 14.71 -0.45
N SER A 252 5.75 13.82 -1.15
CA SER A 252 6.67 14.20 -2.23
C SER A 252 6.04 14.15 -3.62
N TYR A 253 4.74 13.83 -3.71
CA TYR A 253 4.02 13.81 -4.98
C TYR A 253 4.23 15.08 -5.78
N GLY A 254 4.32 14.90 -7.09
CA GLY A 254 4.42 15.96 -8.08
C GLY A 254 5.84 16.47 -8.35
N LYS A 255 6.85 16.14 -7.51
CA LYS A 255 8.24 16.55 -7.73
C LYS A 255 8.84 16.02 -9.04
N THR A 256 8.28 14.94 -9.59
CA THR A 256 8.73 14.32 -10.84
C THR A 256 7.85 14.64 -12.03
N LEU A 257 6.81 15.45 -11.84
CA LEU A 257 5.97 15.94 -12.91
C LEU A 257 6.68 17.06 -13.70
N GLU A 258 6.35 17.17 -14.96
CA GLU A 258 6.85 18.26 -15.82
C GLU A 258 6.31 19.62 -15.41
N GLU A 259 5.02 19.66 -15.08
CA GLU A 259 4.37 20.79 -14.44
C GLU A 259 4.20 20.42 -12.96
N PRO A 260 5.02 20.97 -12.06
CA PRO A 260 4.97 20.63 -10.66
C PRO A 260 3.60 20.92 -10.04
N MET A 261 3.06 19.93 -9.33
CA MET A 261 1.86 20.04 -8.51
C MET A 261 2.15 19.44 -7.13
N SER A 262 1.89 20.16 -6.07
CA SER A 262 2.08 19.64 -4.71
C SER A 262 1.00 18.60 -4.36
N PHE A 263 1.29 17.77 -3.36
CA PHE A 263 0.29 16.84 -2.83
C PHE A 263 -0.94 17.56 -2.26
N ALA A 264 -0.73 18.74 -1.65
CA ALA A 264 -1.82 19.56 -1.14
C ALA A 264 -2.75 20.06 -2.28
N GLU A 265 -2.18 20.47 -3.42
CA GLU A 265 -2.96 20.85 -4.59
C GLU A 265 -3.73 19.67 -5.17
N LEU A 266 -3.10 18.48 -5.26
CA LEU A 266 -3.79 17.27 -5.69
C LEU A 266 -4.98 16.94 -4.76
N LEU A 267 -4.83 17.06 -3.45
CA LEU A 267 -5.92 16.83 -2.50
C LEU A 267 -7.10 17.77 -2.75
N ARG A 268 -6.82 19.07 -3.03
CA ARG A 268 -7.88 20.05 -3.37
C ARG A 268 -8.62 19.67 -4.66
N GLU A 269 -7.92 19.14 -5.65
CA GLU A 269 -8.55 18.69 -6.90
C GLU A 269 -9.38 17.42 -6.69
N VAL A 270 -8.87 16.45 -5.93
CA VAL A 270 -9.60 15.22 -5.61
C VAL A 270 -10.86 15.53 -4.77
N GLU A 271 -10.78 16.49 -3.85
CA GLU A 271 -11.91 16.90 -3.01
C GLU A 271 -13.10 17.42 -3.84
N LYS A 272 -12.86 18.00 -5.02
CA LYS A 272 -13.92 18.50 -5.91
C LYS A 272 -14.75 17.40 -6.55
N VAL A 273 -14.33 16.13 -6.47
CA VAL A 273 -15.09 15.04 -7.09
C VAL A 273 -16.41 14.84 -6.33
N GLU A 274 -17.52 15.03 -7.04
CA GLU A 274 -18.86 14.85 -6.49
C GLU A 274 -19.11 13.36 -6.18
N GLY A 275 -19.82 13.09 -5.08
CA GLY A 275 -20.11 11.73 -4.60
C GLY A 275 -18.99 11.09 -3.78
N LEU A 276 -17.75 11.60 -3.84
CA LEU A 276 -16.69 11.23 -2.92
C LEU A 276 -16.97 11.83 -1.54
N GLU A 277 -16.91 11.00 -0.49
CA GLU A 277 -17.22 11.44 0.88
C GLU A 277 -15.98 11.52 1.75
N ARG A 278 -14.96 10.67 1.51
CA ARG A 278 -13.72 10.63 2.30
C ARG A 278 -12.49 10.47 1.44
N ILE A 279 -11.42 11.14 1.86
CA ILE A 279 -10.08 11.02 1.31
C ILE A 279 -9.13 10.67 2.45
N ARG A 280 -8.42 9.56 2.30
CA ARG A 280 -7.32 9.15 3.18
C ARG A 280 -6.02 9.13 2.43
N PHE A 281 -4.94 9.23 3.15
CA PHE A 281 -3.60 8.95 2.64
C PHE A 281 -2.73 8.35 3.73
N MET A 282 -1.69 7.64 3.31
CA MET A 282 -0.72 7.01 4.20
C MET A 282 0.71 7.37 3.76
N THR A 283 1.68 7.07 4.63
CA THR A 283 3.11 7.17 4.31
C THR A 283 3.66 8.58 4.00
N PRO A 284 3.16 9.67 4.61
CA PRO A 284 3.86 10.94 4.53
C PRO A 284 5.21 10.86 5.26
N HIS A 285 6.22 11.56 4.74
CA HIS A 285 7.52 11.66 5.40
C HIS A 285 7.65 13.01 6.13
N PRO A 286 8.08 13.05 7.40
CA PRO A 286 8.13 14.29 8.18
C PRO A 286 8.87 15.44 7.50
N LYS A 287 10.00 15.16 6.80
CA LYS A 287 10.79 16.19 6.11
C LYS A 287 10.08 16.87 4.94
N ASP A 288 9.10 16.20 4.33
CA ASP A 288 8.40 16.69 3.13
C ASP A 288 7.00 17.24 3.46
N LEU A 289 6.62 17.30 4.76
CA LEU A 289 5.31 17.77 5.18
C LEU A 289 5.26 19.30 5.16
N SER A 290 4.43 19.86 4.28
CA SER A 290 4.30 21.29 4.06
C SER A 290 3.19 21.92 4.91
N ASP A 291 3.30 23.21 5.16
CA ASP A 291 2.26 24.00 5.82
C ASP A 291 0.95 23.99 5.02
N ASP A 292 1.04 23.99 3.69
CA ASP A 292 -0.11 23.92 2.79
C ASP A 292 -0.87 22.59 2.95
N LEU A 293 -0.16 21.47 3.17
CA LEU A 293 -0.81 20.18 3.46
C LEU A 293 -1.56 20.22 4.82
N ILE A 294 -0.95 20.84 5.84
CA ILE A 294 -1.61 21.03 7.14
C ILE A 294 -2.88 21.86 6.97
N GLU A 295 -2.83 22.94 6.18
CA GLU A 295 -3.97 23.80 5.91
C GLU A 295 -5.11 23.07 5.16
N VAL A 296 -4.76 22.27 4.16
CA VAL A 296 -5.75 21.43 3.46
C VAL A 296 -6.44 20.48 4.43
N MET A 297 -5.68 19.79 5.28
CA MET A 297 -6.27 18.89 6.27
C MET A 297 -7.14 19.62 7.30
N ALA A 298 -6.77 20.85 7.68
CA ALA A 298 -7.55 21.64 8.62
C ALA A 298 -8.89 22.11 8.05
N THR A 299 -8.92 22.46 6.76
CA THR A 299 -10.06 23.13 6.11
C THR A 299 -10.94 22.19 5.29
N SER A 300 -10.40 21.10 4.80
CA SER A 300 -11.14 20.11 3.99
C SER A 300 -12.25 19.45 4.80
N LYS A 301 -13.39 19.20 4.09
CA LYS A 301 -14.52 18.44 4.62
C LYS A 301 -14.45 16.94 4.32
N LYS A 302 -13.55 16.53 3.40
CA LYS A 302 -13.43 15.14 2.95
C LYS A 302 -12.12 14.48 3.33
N VAL A 303 -11.04 15.26 3.52
CA VAL A 303 -9.75 14.73 3.98
C VAL A 303 -9.86 14.39 5.47
N CYS A 304 -9.70 13.10 5.79
CA CYS A 304 -9.78 12.60 7.15
C CYS A 304 -8.76 13.28 8.05
N LYS A 305 -9.18 13.68 9.27
CA LYS A 305 -8.31 14.27 10.29
C LYS A 305 -7.51 13.18 11.02
N HIS A 306 -6.74 12.43 10.22
CA HIS A 306 -5.85 11.40 10.68
C HIS A 306 -4.49 11.58 10.02
N MET A 307 -3.45 11.79 10.84
CA MET A 307 -2.08 11.95 10.40
C MET A 307 -1.26 10.72 10.81
N HIS A 308 -0.91 9.88 9.83
CA HIS A 308 0.09 8.84 10.03
C HIS A 308 1.47 9.45 9.72
N LEU A 309 2.27 9.75 10.75
CA LEU A 309 3.57 10.42 10.62
C LEU A 309 4.68 9.53 11.18
N PRO A 310 5.34 8.70 10.33
CA PRO A 310 6.36 7.75 10.74
C PRO A 310 7.58 8.43 11.41
N MET A 311 7.70 8.30 12.72
CA MET A 311 8.81 8.82 13.51
C MET A 311 10.08 7.99 13.35
N GLN A 312 9.93 6.67 13.36
CA GLN A 312 10.94 5.61 13.33
C GLN A 312 11.77 5.54 14.61
N SER A 313 12.30 6.64 15.12
CA SER A 313 13.04 6.76 16.38
C SER A 313 12.86 8.17 16.97
N GLY A 314 12.93 8.28 18.29
CA GLY A 314 12.95 9.56 19.01
C GLY A 314 14.37 10.09 19.26
N SER A 315 15.43 9.43 18.77
CA SER A 315 16.82 9.90 18.92
C SER A 315 17.31 10.57 17.65
N SER A 316 17.74 11.83 17.75
CA SER A 316 18.32 12.57 16.61
C SER A 316 19.58 11.88 16.07
N ARG A 317 20.36 11.21 16.93
CA ARG A 317 21.52 10.40 16.55
C ARG A 317 21.11 9.21 15.65
N LEU A 318 20.12 8.44 16.07
CA LEU A 318 19.59 7.31 15.26
C LEU A 318 18.91 7.77 13.99
N LEU A 319 18.13 8.84 14.02
CA LEU A 319 17.49 9.42 12.84
C LEU A 319 18.53 9.78 11.77
N LYS A 320 19.69 10.30 12.18
CA LYS A 320 20.82 10.56 11.27
C LYS A 320 21.39 9.26 10.69
N LEU A 321 21.60 8.21 11.50
CA LEU A 321 22.03 6.89 11.03
C LEU A 321 21.00 6.23 10.11
N MET A 322 19.73 6.45 10.37
CA MET A 322 18.60 5.99 9.55
C MET A 322 18.43 6.80 8.24
N ASN A 323 19.22 7.86 8.01
CA ASN A 323 19.11 8.76 6.86
C ASN A 323 17.73 9.46 6.78
N ARG A 324 17.20 9.94 7.94
CA ARG A 324 15.84 10.52 8.01
C ARG A 324 15.77 12.01 7.75
N HIS A 325 16.89 12.74 7.79
CA HIS A 325 17.01 14.19 7.47
C HIS A 325 16.12 15.12 8.31
N TYR A 326 15.80 14.75 9.54
CA TYR A 326 15.19 15.60 10.58
C TYR A 326 15.67 15.17 11.96
N THR A 327 15.54 16.07 12.93
CA THR A 327 15.86 15.78 14.33
C THR A 327 14.60 15.47 15.14
N LYS A 328 14.80 14.97 16.36
CA LYS A 328 13.72 14.75 17.34
C LYS A 328 12.94 16.05 17.59
N GLU A 329 13.64 17.15 17.79
CA GLU A 329 13.05 18.45 18.09
C GLU A 329 12.19 18.97 16.92
N GLN A 330 12.68 18.80 15.69
CA GLN A 330 11.93 19.15 14.47
C GLN A 330 10.67 18.31 14.34
N TYR A 331 10.75 16.99 14.62
CA TYR A 331 9.60 16.11 14.59
C TYR A 331 8.54 16.52 15.62
N VAL A 332 8.94 16.75 16.87
CA VAL A 332 8.03 17.15 17.95
C VAL A 332 7.38 18.51 17.64
N ALA A 333 8.17 19.48 17.17
CA ALA A 333 7.65 20.80 16.78
C ALA A 333 6.61 20.68 15.64
N LEU A 334 6.89 19.82 14.64
CA LEU A 334 5.95 19.55 13.55
C LEU A 334 4.65 18.89 14.06
N ALA A 335 4.76 17.89 14.92
CA ALA A 335 3.59 17.22 15.49
C ALA A 335 2.71 18.19 16.30
N LYS A 336 3.31 19.05 17.15
CA LYS A 336 2.60 20.09 17.90
C LYS A 336 1.91 21.09 16.97
N LYS A 337 2.60 21.57 15.93
CA LYS A 337 2.02 22.48 14.93
C LYS A 337 0.78 21.88 14.27
N ILE A 338 0.83 20.59 13.92
CA ILE A 338 -0.33 19.89 13.31
C ILE A 338 -1.47 19.80 14.33
N GLN A 339 -1.19 19.43 15.58
CA GLN A 339 -2.19 19.33 16.64
C GLN A 339 -2.87 20.67 16.96
N GLU A 340 -2.11 21.75 16.94
CA GLU A 340 -2.62 23.12 17.14
C GLU A 340 -3.50 23.57 15.96
N ARG A 341 -3.07 23.27 14.73
CA ARG A 341 -3.78 23.73 13.52
C ARG A 341 -5.00 22.87 13.19
N ILE A 342 -5.01 21.59 13.56
CA ILE A 342 -6.07 20.63 13.29
C ILE A 342 -6.61 20.07 14.61
N PRO A 343 -7.51 20.78 15.29
CA PRO A 343 -8.08 20.32 16.56
C PRO A 343 -8.73 18.93 16.42
N GLY A 344 -8.37 18.02 17.34
CA GLY A 344 -8.88 16.65 17.33
C GLY A 344 -8.26 15.72 16.28
N VAL A 345 -7.19 16.16 15.60
CA VAL A 345 -6.44 15.28 14.67
C VAL A 345 -5.94 14.05 15.43
N SER A 346 -6.13 12.90 14.81
CA SER A 346 -5.57 11.64 15.30
C SER A 346 -4.17 11.43 14.76
N PHE A 347 -3.25 11.03 15.64
CA PHE A 347 -1.86 10.76 15.29
C PHE A 347 -1.52 9.30 15.40
N THR A 348 -0.99 8.73 14.31
CA THR A 348 -0.36 7.41 14.31
C THR A 348 1.07 7.49 13.77
N THR A 349 1.92 6.53 14.13
CA THR A 349 3.33 6.53 13.75
C THR A 349 3.86 5.13 13.54
N ASP A 350 5.08 5.04 12.96
CA ASP A 350 5.91 3.85 12.93
C ASP A 350 7.10 4.03 13.87
N ILE A 351 7.46 2.98 14.62
CA ILE A 351 8.62 2.95 15.51
C ILE A 351 9.40 1.66 15.29
N ILE A 352 10.71 1.79 15.10
CA ILE A 352 11.64 0.66 14.97
C ILE A 352 12.48 0.56 16.24
N VAL A 353 12.47 -0.60 16.89
CA VAL A 353 13.28 -0.92 18.06
C VAL A 353 14.42 -1.84 17.64
N GLY A 354 15.62 -1.65 18.22
CA GLY A 354 16.78 -2.48 17.96
C GLY A 354 17.47 -2.17 16.63
N PHE A 355 17.35 -0.93 16.13
CA PHE A 355 18.17 -0.49 15.00
C PHE A 355 19.67 -0.60 15.36
N PRO A 356 20.58 -1.00 14.42
CA PRO A 356 21.99 -1.13 14.70
C PRO A 356 22.60 0.09 15.39
N GLY A 357 23.29 -0.12 16.49
CA GLY A 357 23.87 0.92 17.31
C GLY A 357 22.90 1.68 18.23
N GLU A 358 21.65 1.21 18.38
CA GLU A 358 20.70 1.81 19.33
C GLU A 358 21.17 1.60 20.78
N THR A 359 21.39 2.68 21.53
CA THR A 359 21.70 2.63 22.96
C THR A 359 20.44 2.71 23.83
N GLU A 360 20.58 2.52 25.14
CA GLU A 360 19.47 2.67 26.08
C GLU A 360 19.00 4.13 26.16
N GLU A 361 19.92 5.08 25.99
CA GLU A 361 19.63 6.52 25.96
C GLU A 361 18.79 6.87 24.72
N ASP A 362 19.15 6.36 23.55
CA ASP A 362 18.35 6.55 22.31
C ASP A 362 16.93 6.00 22.47
N PHE A 363 16.80 4.84 23.09
CA PHE A 363 15.50 4.22 23.34
C PHE A 363 14.66 5.05 24.33
N LYS A 364 15.27 5.57 25.41
CA LYS A 364 14.58 6.48 26.36
C LYS A 364 14.10 7.75 25.66
N GLU A 365 14.92 8.36 24.78
CA GLU A 365 14.47 9.49 23.97
C GLU A 365 13.27 9.14 23.08
N THR A 366 13.21 7.91 22.55
CA THR A 366 12.05 7.44 21.80
C THR A 366 10.79 7.37 22.68
N LEU A 367 10.90 6.84 23.90
CA LEU A 367 9.79 6.84 24.86
C LEU A 367 9.33 8.26 25.25
N ASP A 368 10.27 9.20 25.38
CA ASP A 368 9.95 10.58 25.72
C ASP A 368 9.16 11.27 24.59
N VAL A 369 9.53 11.07 23.34
CA VAL A 369 8.75 11.58 22.20
C VAL A 369 7.36 10.94 22.15
N VAL A 370 7.22 9.65 22.44
CA VAL A 370 5.91 8.98 22.52
C VAL A 370 5.01 9.63 23.56
N ARG A 371 5.56 9.97 24.76
CA ARG A 371 4.81 10.68 25.82
C ARG A 371 4.45 12.10 25.42
N GLU A 372 5.38 12.80 24.79
CA GLU A 372 5.24 14.24 24.45
C GLU A 372 4.23 14.45 23.31
N VAL A 373 4.27 13.63 22.26
CA VAL A 373 3.36 13.73 21.11
C VAL A 373 1.99 13.13 21.45
N GLY A 374 1.94 12.02 22.18
CA GLY A 374 0.72 11.38 22.60
C GLY A 374 0.00 10.68 21.44
N PHE A 375 0.64 9.70 20.80
CA PHE A 375 0.07 8.97 19.68
C PHE A 375 -1.19 8.17 20.06
N ASP A 376 -2.18 8.15 19.16
CA ASP A 376 -3.39 7.33 19.31
C ASP A 376 -3.09 5.85 19.05
N SER A 377 -2.15 5.57 18.16
CA SER A 377 -1.66 4.23 17.87
C SER A 377 -0.27 4.30 17.23
N ALA A 378 0.48 3.20 17.30
CA ALA A 378 1.75 3.06 16.61
C ALA A 378 1.90 1.65 16.02
N TYR A 379 2.46 1.58 14.82
CA TYR A 379 2.98 0.34 14.28
C TYR A 379 4.41 0.17 14.76
N THR A 380 4.63 -0.84 15.58
CA THR A 380 5.92 -1.11 16.22
C THR A 380 6.61 -2.28 15.55
N TYR A 381 7.88 -2.10 15.24
CA TYR A 381 8.68 -3.08 14.53
C TYR A 381 9.97 -3.35 15.30
N VAL A 382 10.38 -4.60 15.36
CA VAL A 382 11.77 -4.96 15.64
C VAL A 382 12.55 -4.79 14.34
N TYR A 383 13.73 -4.16 14.40
CA TYR A 383 14.57 -4.04 13.23
C TYR A 383 14.87 -5.42 12.64
N SER A 384 14.69 -5.56 11.35
CA SER A 384 14.96 -6.77 10.60
C SER A 384 15.86 -6.45 9.41
N LYS A 385 16.98 -7.18 9.30
CA LYS A 385 17.96 -7.01 8.22
C LYS A 385 17.31 -7.25 6.86
N ARG A 386 17.54 -6.32 5.92
CA ARG A 386 17.12 -6.46 4.51
C ARG A 386 18.37 -6.46 3.63
N SER A 387 18.61 -7.57 2.96
CA SER A 387 19.78 -7.71 2.08
C SER A 387 19.88 -6.54 1.09
N GLY A 388 21.09 -5.98 0.94
CA GLY A 388 21.34 -4.85 0.05
C GLY A 388 21.06 -3.47 0.65
N THR A 389 20.51 -3.37 1.89
CA THR A 389 20.35 -2.08 2.57
C THR A 389 21.59 -1.72 3.40
N PRO A 390 21.92 -0.41 3.54
CA PRO A 390 23.08 0.01 4.35
C PRO A 390 23.04 -0.50 5.79
N ALA A 391 21.87 -0.49 6.46
CA ALA A 391 21.74 -0.93 7.83
C ALA A 391 21.98 -2.45 8.00
N ALA A 392 21.81 -3.26 6.96
CA ALA A 392 22.08 -4.69 7.02
C ALA A 392 23.58 -5.01 7.18
N SER A 393 24.46 -4.10 6.74
CA SER A 393 25.91 -4.23 6.84
C SER A 393 26.53 -3.56 8.08
N MET A 394 25.71 -2.89 8.91
CA MET A 394 26.19 -2.30 10.17
C MET A 394 26.54 -3.41 11.17
N GLU A 395 27.68 -3.25 11.87
CA GLU A 395 28.21 -4.28 12.79
C GLU A 395 27.54 -4.25 14.17
N ASP A 396 27.16 -3.06 14.66
CA ASP A 396 26.62 -2.83 16.01
C ASP A 396 25.17 -3.32 16.16
N GLN A 397 24.92 -4.62 15.93
CA GLN A 397 23.60 -5.21 16.09
C GLN A 397 23.24 -5.31 17.57
N VAL A 398 22.04 -4.91 17.93
CA VAL A 398 21.54 -4.96 19.31
C VAL A 398 21.18 -6.39 19.70
N ASP A 399 21.48 -6.77 20.95
CA ASP A 399 21.16 -8.08 21.48
C ASP A 399 19.64 -8.33 21.53
N LYS A 400 19.22 -9.58 21.28
CA LYS A 400 17.80 -9.94 21.19
C LYS A 400 17.05 -9.75 22.51
N ASP A 401 17.68 -10.00 23.66
CA ASP A 401 17.04 -9.84 24.97
C ASP A 401 16.85 -8.35 25.28
N VAL A 402 17.81 -7.51 24.89
CA VAL A 402 17.69 -6.05 24.99
C VAL A 402 16.57 -5.53 24.10
N ILE A 403 16.49 -6.02 22.85
CA ILE A 403 15.41 -5.65 21.93
C ILE A 403 14.05 -6.04 22.53
N LYS A 404 13.93 -7.25 23.08
CA LYS A 404 12.70 -7.71 23.69
C LYS A 404 12.27 -6.84 24.85
N ASP A 405 13.17 -6.51 25.79
CA ASP A 405 12.88 -5.63 26.91
C ASP A 405 12.39 -4.26 26.44
N ARG A 406 13.12 -3.63 25.50
CA ARG A 406 12.72 -2.33 24.94
C ARG A 406 11.36 -2.39 24.23
N PHE A 407 11.12 -3.45 23.46
CA PHE A 407 9.87 -3.63 22.76
C PHE A 407 8.68 -3.76 23.71
N ASP A 408 8.82 -4.56 24.77
CA ASP A 408 7.79 -4.75 25.79
C ASP A 408 7.50 -3.43 26.53
N ARG A 409 8.52 -2.63 26.88
CA ARG A 409 8.38 -1.30 27.50
C ARG A 409 7.69 -0.31 26.59
N LEU A 410 8.02 -0.31 25.28
CA LEU A 410 7.36 0.53 24.29
C LEU A 410 5.87 0.18 24.15
N LEU A 411 5.54 -1.11 24.04
CA LEU A 411 4.16 -1.56 23.94
C LEU A 411 3.32 -1.18 25.17
N ALA A 412 3.91 -1.28 26.37
CA ALA A 412 3.23 -0.89 27.61
C ALA A 412 2.89 0.61 27.60
N LEU A 413 3.85 1.47 27.21
CA LEU A 413 3.63 2.92 27.11
C LEU A 413 2.58 3.26 26.04
N LEU A 414 2.66 2.66 24.85
CA LEU A 414 1.70 2.91 23.78
C LEU A 414 0.27 2.50 24.18
N LYS A 415 0.12 1.38 24.90
CA LYS A 415 -1.18 0.93 25.41
C LYS A 415 -1.79 1.96 26.38
N GLU A 416 -0.98 2.51 27.27
CA GLU A 416 -1.41 3.57 28.21
C GLU A 416 -1.82 4.84 27.45
N THR A 417 -0.99 5.31 26.52
CA THR A 417 -1.22 6.54 25.73
C THR A 417 -2.46 6.42 24.87
N SER A 418 -2.62 5.29 24.16
CA SER A 418 -3.77 5.00 23.30
C SER A 418 -5.07 4.98 24.12
N ALA A 419 -5.11 4.24 25.23
CA ALA A 419 -6.28 4.18 26.09
C ALA A 419 -6.68 5.56 26.63
N LYS A 420 -5.69 6.40 27.02
CA LYS A 420 -5.95 7.78 27.46
C LYS A 420 -6.59 8.64 26.37
N ASN A 421 -6.13 8.49 25.11
CA ASN A 421 -6.66 9.26 23.98
C ASN A 421 -8.05 8.72 23.56
N CYS A 422 -8.24 7.41 23.51
CA CYS A 422 -9.55 6.81 23.20
C CYS A 422 -10.64 7.26 24.17
N LYS A 423 -10.34 7.36 25.47
CA LYS A 423 -11.31 7.84 26.47
C LYS A 423 -11.81 9.26 26.22
N LYS A 424 -11.01 10.13 25.62
CA LYS A 424 -11.42 11.53 25.34
C LYS A 424 -12.55 11.63 24.32
N LYS A 425 -12.69 10.63 23.45
CA LYS A 425 -13.71 10.61 22.39
C LYS A 425 -15.01 9.91 22.81
N VAL A 426 -15.06 9.28 23.96
CA VAL A 426 -16.31 8.67 24.48
C VAL A 426 -17.35 9.77 24.71
N GLY A 427 -18.52 9.60 24.09
CA GLY A 427 -19.60 10.57 24.06
C GLY A 427 -19.70 11.38 22.76
N ASP A 428 -18.63 11.41 21.96
CA ASP A 428 -18.65 12.07 20.65
C ASP A 428 -19.54 11.33 19.65
N ILE A 429 -20.04 12.08 18.67
CA ILE A 429 -20.72 11.52 17.51
C ILE A 429 -19.77 11.66 16.33
N ASP A 430 -19.41 10.52 15.75
CA ASP A 430 -18.54 10.47 14.58
C ASP A 430 -19.29 9.88 13.38
N ARG A 431 -18.98 10.41 12.19
CA ARG A 431 -19.47 9.85 10.93
C ARG A 431 -18.62 8.63 10.56
N VAL A 432 -19.25 7.50 10.31
CA VAL A 432 -18.63 6.18 10.16
C VAL A 432 -18.93 5.60 8.80
N LEU A 433 -17.91 5.07 8.12
CA LEU A 433 -18.12 4.20 6.95
C LEU A 433 -18.34 2.77 7.44
N ILE A 434 -19.48 2.19 7.15
CA ILE A 434 -19.83 0.81 7.53
C ILE A 434 -19.13 -0.15 6.59
N GLU A 435 -18.24 -1.01 7.11
CA GLU A 435 -17.35 -1.82 6.29
C GLU A 435 -17.78 -3.30 6.19
N GLU A 436 -18.30 -3.88 7.26
CA GLU A 436 -18.61 -5.31 7.31
C GLU A 436 -19.55 -5.67 8.48
N GLU A 437 -20.09 -6.88 8.44
CA GLU A 437 -20.71 -7.50 9.61
C GLU A 437 -19.64 -7.88 10.65
N ASN A 438 -19.95 -7.72 11.94
CA ASN A 438 -19.03 -8.17 12.98
C ASN A 438 -18.97 -9.71 12.99
N THR A 439 -17.77 -10.26 12.90
CA THR A 439 -17.57 -11.72 12.88
C THR A 439 -17.74 -12.41 14.22
N HIS A 440 -17.82 -11.65 15.32
CA HIS A 440 -17.87 -12.18 16.69
C HIS A 440 -19.25 -12.06 17.33
N GLU A 441 -20.11 -11.15 16.84
CA GLU A 441 -21.41 -10.87 17.45
C GLU A 441 -22.46 -10.62 16.35
N GLU A 442 -23.48 -11.46 16.29
CA GLU A 442 -24.57 -11.39 15.30
C GLU A 442 -25.41 -10.12 15.49
N GLY A 443 -25.78 -9.47 14.39
CA GLY A 443 -26.55 -8.22 14.41
C GLY A 443 -25.72 -6.97 14.74
N MET A 444 -24.39 -7.12 14.81
CA MET A 444 -23.47 -6.00 14.96
C MET A 444 -22.75 -5.72 13.63
N LEU A 445 -22.53 -4.44 13.34
CA LEU A 445 -21.73 -3.95 12.23
C LEU A 445 -20.39 -3.42 12.73
N THR A 446 -19.41 -3.49 11.87
CA THR A 446 -18.10 -2.87 12.05
C THR A 446 -17.98 -1.70 11.09
N GLY A 447 -17.76 -0.52 11.65
CA GLY A 447 -17.51 0.69 10.87
C GLY A 447 -16.14 1.29 11.17
N ARG A 448 -15.68 2.15 10.27
CA ARG A 448 -14.40 2.85 10.39
C ARG A 448 -14.61 4.33 10.58
N LEU A 449 -14.06 4.82 11.69
CA LEU A 449 -14.03 6.22 12.05
C LEU A 449 -13.08 7.03 11.15
N GLU A 450 -13.19 8.34 11.19
CA GLU A 450 -12.29 9.24 10.48
C GLU A 450 -10.83 9.07 10.94
N ASN A 451 -10.61 8.81 12.23
CA ASN A 451 -9.30 8.54 12.82
C ASN A 451 -8.73 7.13 12.54
N ASN A 452 -9.36 6.37 11.66
CA ASN A 452 -9.00 5.01 11.24
C ASN A 452 -9.22 3.91 12.30
N LEU A 453 -9.77 4.22 13.49
CA LEU A 453 -10.18 3.22 14.46
C LEU A 453 -11.52 2.59 14.07
N LEU A 454 -11.79 1.41 14.61
CA LEU A 454 -13.04 0.70 14.40
C LEU A 454 -14.08 1.09 15.44
N VAL A 455 -15.33 0.99 15.06
CA VAL A 455 -16.46 1.03 15.98
C VAL A 455 -17.44 -0.09 15.64
N HIS A 456 -17.91 -0.80 16.69
CA HIS A 456 -18.92 -1.84 16.58
C HIS A 456 -20.24 -1.31 17.13
N PHE A 457 -21.32 -1.49 16.37
CA PHE A 457 -22.64 -1.01 16.72
C PHE A 457 -23.74 -1.87 16.09
N LYS A 458 -24.95 -1.83 16.63
CA LYS A 458 -26.08 -2.60 16.11
C LYS A 458 -26.52 -2.05 14.75
N GLY A 459 -26.79 -2.96 13.81
CA GLY A 459 -27.26 -2.60 12.47
C GLY A 459 -27.53 -3.83 11.61
N CYS A 460 -27.87 -3.60 10.35
CA CYS A 460 -28.19 -4.65 9.39
C CYS A 460 -27.25 -4.60 8.18
N LYS A 461 -27.05 -5.74 7.54
CA LYS A 461 -26.09 -5.96 6.45
C LYS A 461 -26.26 -5.01 5.25
N GLU A 462 -27.49 -4.61 4.98
CA GLU A 462 -27.85 -3.70 3.88
C GLU A 462 -27.22 -2.30 4.03
N GLN A 463 -26.76 -1.96 5.25
CA GLN A 463 -26.08 -0.69 5.51
C GLN A 463 -24.58 -0.71 5.14
N ILE A 464 -24.00 -1.86 4.83
CA ILE A 464 -22.59 -1.97 4.44
C ILE A 464 -22.32 -1.10 3.19
N GLY A 465 -21.24 -0.32 3.25
CA GLY A 465 -20.88 0.64 2.19
C GLY A 465 -21.56 2.01 2.32
N THR A 466 -22.39 2.21 3.34
CA THR A 466 -23.00 3.52 3.62
C THR A 466 -22.31 4.26 4.75
N MET A 467 -22.57 5.55 4.85
CA MET A 467 -22.12 6.38 5.98
C MET A 467 -23.22 6.49 7.03
N ALA A 468 -22.85 6.39 8.30
CA ALA A 468 -23.77 6.55 9.44
C ALA A 468 -23.16 7.44 10.51
N ASP A 469 -23.99 8.15 11.25
CA ASP A 469 -23.58 8.87 12.46
C ASP A 469 -23.72 7.93 13.67
N VAL A 470 -22.59 7.74 14.39
CA VAL A 470 -22.50 6.81 15.51
C VAL A 470 -21.96 7.52 16.73
N LYS A 471 -22.69 7.45 17.83
CA LYS A 471 -22.24 7.92 19.15
C LYS A 471 -21.30 6.88 19.75
N LEU A 472 -20.10 7.29 20.14
CA LEU A 472 -19.11 6.44 20.79
C LEU A 472 -19.48 6.29 22.28
N VAL A 473 -19.84 5.07 22.70
CA VAL A 473 -20.37 4.81 24.05
C VAL A 473 -19.30 4.30 25.00
N GLU A 474 -18.43 3.42 24.50
CA GLU A 474 -17.39 2.78 25.30
C GLU A 474 -16.12 2.55 24.49
N GLU A 475 -14.96 2.78 25.07
CA GLU A 475 -13.66 2.45 24.48
C GLU A 475 -13.22 1.04 24.89
N LYS A 476 -12.60 0.31 23.96
CA LYS A 476 -12.04 -1.04 24.16
C LYS A 476 -10.55 -1.11 23.83
N GLY A 477 -9.83 0.02 23.96
CA GLY A 477 -8.42 0.16 23.69
C GLY A 477 -8.10 0.39 22.20
N PHE A 478 -8.54 -0.48 21.28
CA PHE A 478 -8.26 -0.38 19.85
C PHE A 478 -9.51 -0.17 18.98
N TYR A 479 -10.68 -0.17 19.59
CA TYR A 479 -11.96 0.07 18.94
C TYR A 479 -12.96 0.65 19.94
N TYR A 480 -14.10 1.09 19.44
CA TYR A 480 -15.21 1.58 20.25
C TYR A 480 -16.43 0.69 20.11
N MET A 481 -17.25 0.66 21.18
CA MET A 481 -18.66 0.31 21.06
C MET A 481 -19.45 1.60 20.81
N GLY A 482 -20.43 1.54 19.95
CA GLY A 482 -21.22 2.71 19.56
C GLY A 482 -22.71 2.43 19.44
N GLU A 483 -23.47 3.50 19.32
CA GLU A 483 -24.90 3.49 19.03
C GLU A 483 -25.16 4.34 17.80
N GLN A 484 -25.80 3.74 16.78
CA GLN A 484 -26.20 4.49 15.58
C GLN A 484 -27.28 5.50 15.94
N ILE A 485 -27.09 6.74 15.51
CA ILE A 485 -28.08 7.79 15.65
C ILE A 485 -28.95 7.79 14.41
N HIS A 486 -30.22 7.49 14.61
CA HIS A 486 -31.22 7.62 13.54
C HIS A 486 -31.67 9.09 13.50
N GLY A 487 -31.32 9.78 12.39
CA GLY A 487 -31.82 11.13 12.10
C GLY A 487 -33.25 11.13 11.62
#